data_8a7a43d5f0cf49bdd3b506ee430510a1
#
_entry.id   8a7a43d5f0cf49bdd3b506ee430510a1
#
_cell.length_a   1.000
_cell.length_b   1.000
_cell.length_c   1.000
_cell.angle_alpha   90.00
_cell.angle_beta   90.00
_cell.angle_gamma   90.00
#
_symmetry.space_group_name_H-M   'P 1'
#
loop_
_entity.id
_entity.type
_entity.pdbx_description
1 polymer ?
#
loop_
_entity_poly.entity_id
_entity_poly.type
_entity_poly.pdbx_seq_one_letter_code
_entity_poly.pdbx_strand_id
1 'polypeptide(L)'
;MRLPFLLLLPSLLAAATPSAAPRPNVIVIMSDDMGYSDLGSYGGEIPTPNLDALAAGGLRFTQFYNGARCCPTRASLLTGLYPHQAGIGHMVEDLGTPAYQGELSRRGVTIAEALRPAGYRNYMVGKWHVTPGRPVERMRERNQNWPLKRGFDRFYGTIHGSGSFWDPSALMRDETFISPFNDPEYKPAEYYYTDAISDHAVRYVREHTRDHAGKPFFMYVAYTAPHWPMHARESDIARHRGKYDQGYAPIRAARWERQQRLGVVKPEWGISPPAEDFAQVKDRVFEARGMEVYAAMIEVMDQGIGRLVAELRAQGKLDQTLILFLHDNGGCAETNGRTGAGKPRADRPSLPPVPPETLLLTNRPAQSRDGWPMRVGYGVLPGGPDTYIAYGRGWANVSNTPFREYKHWVHEGGISSPLIAHWPALMGPAGVAGRLVHEPSHLIDLMGTALDVAGASYPKRHAGEDIIPIEGRSLRPWFLDPAAAPAPRPLFWEHEGNKAMRLGPWKLVAKHGGDWELYDIDRDRTESRNLAATQPERVRAMSAQWQAWADRVGVMPWTYDIPEGSGTSPTAKKKRE
;
A
#
# COMPACT_ATOMS: atom_id res chain seq x y z
N MET A 1 17.30 77.97 -42.08
CA MET A 1 17.67 77.08 -40.99
C MET A 1 16.43 76.19 -40.62
N ARG A 2 16.45 74.94 -41.03
CA ARG A 2 15.37 73.95 -40.67
C ARG A 2 15.97 72.96 -39.67
N LEU A 3 15.42 72.92 -38.43
CA LEU A 3 15.78 71.91 -37.42
C LEU A 3 15.07 70.60 -37.75
N PRO A 4 15.68 69.41 -37.54
CA PRO A 4 15.02 68.14 -37.66
C PRO A 4 14.34 67.76 -36.30
N PHE A 5 13.10 67.39 -36.40
CA PHE A 5 12.34 66.79 -35.30
C PHE A 5 12.78 65.30 -35.07
N LEU A 6 13.36 65.01 -33.91
CA LEU A 6 13.68 63.64 -33.48
C LEU A 6 12.41 63.01 -32.86
N LEU A 7 11.84 62.00 -33.50
CA LEU A 7 10.78 61.15 -32.93
C LEU A 7 11.44 60.15 -32.01
N LEU A 8 11.22 60.27 -30.70
CA LEU A 8 11.50 59.23 -29.72
C LEU A 8 10.34 58.20 -29.76
N LEU A 9 10.64 56.98 -30.24
CA LEU A 9 9.75 55.83 -30.04
C LEU A 9 9.90 55.30 -28.59
N PRO A 10 8.77 55.09 -27.84
CA PRO A 10 8.84 54.43 -26.54
C PRO A 10 9.08 52.92 -26.76
N SER A 11 10.20 52.42 -26.26
CA SER A 11 10.45 50.96 -26.14
C SER A 11 9.51 50.39 -25.12
N LEU A 12 8.48 49.63 -25.55
CA LEU A 12 7.68 48.77 -24.67
C LEU A 12 8.59 47.63 -24.20
N LEU A 13 9.11 47.69 -22.97
CA LEU A 13 9.60 46.52 -22.26
C LEU A 13 8.37 45.64 -21.95
N ALA A 14 8.21 44.55 -22.70
CA ALA A 14 7.29 43.48 -22.33
C ALA A 14 7.84 42.83 -21.04
N ALA A 15 7.17 43.10 -19.92
CA ALA A 15 7.43 42.38 -18.68
C ALA A 15 7.15 40.88 -18.92
N ALA A 16 8.21 40.08 -18.96
CA ALA A 16 8.08 38.64 -19.00
C ALA A 16 7.30 38.21 -17.74
N THR A 17 6.09 37.73 -17.92
CA THR A 17 5.36 37.04 -16.85
C THR A 17 6.23 35.92 -16.31
N PRO A 18 6.45 35.84 -14.98
CA PRO A 18 7.26 34.76 -14.44
C PRO A 18 6.60 33.43 -14.84
N SER A 19 7.35 32.61 -15.58
CA SER A 19 6.92 31.26 -15.93
C SER A 19 6.60 30.56 -14.63
N ALA A 20 5.36 30.09 -14.47
CA ALA A 20 4.98 29.28 -13.33
C ALA A 20 5.98 28.11 -13.21
N ALA A 21 6.50 27.87 -12.01
CA ALA A 21 7.41 26.76 -11.78
C ALA A 21 6.81 25.45 -12.35
N PRO A 22 7.61 24.63 -13.03
CA PRO A 22 7.10 23.42 -13.67
C PRO A 22 6.45 22.52 -12.61
N ARG A 23 5.24 22.03 -12.91
CA ARG A 23 4.53 21.09 -12.04
C ARG A 23 5.36 19.80 -11.90
N PRO A 24 5.54 19.26 -10.68
CA PRO A 24 6.31 18.04 -10.49
C PRO A 24 5.57 16.84 -11.07
N ASN A 25 6.31 15.79 -11.44
CA ASN A 25 5.74 14.46 -11.54
C ASN A 25 5.41 13.94 -10.14
N VAL A 26 4.43 13.05 -10.04
CA VAL A 26 4.05 12.41 -8.77
C VAL A 26 4.04 10.91 -8.97
N ILE A 27 4.81 10.20 -8.16
CA ILE A 27 4.82 8.72 -8.13
C ILE A 27 4.41 8.28 -6.72
N VAL A 28 3.38 7.44 -6.64
CA VAL A 28 2.99 6.75 -5.41
C VAL A 28 3.36 5.28 -5.58
N ILE A 29 4.24 4.78 -4.73
CA ILE A 29 4.66 3.38 -4.69
C ILE A 29 4.07 2.74 -3.44
N MET A 30 3.35 1.63 -3.60
CA MET A 30 2.74 0.91 -2.49
C MET A 30 3.17 -0.55 -2.51
N SER A 31 3.64 -1.05 -1.35
CA SER A 31 3.81 -2.49 -1.10
C SER A 31 2.55 -3.08 -0.49
N ASP A 32 2.43 -4.42 -0.52
CA ASP A 32 1.25 -5.18 -0.08
C ASP A 32 1.65 -6.15 1.05
N ASP A 33 1.00 -6.03 2.22
CA ASP A 33 1.26 -6.86 3.41
C ASP A 33 2.64 -6.68 4.06
N MET A 34 3.28 -5.55 3.90
CA MET A 34 4.61 -5.27 4.48
C MET A 34 4.48 -4.61 5.86
N GLY A 35 5.24 -5.11 6.86
CA GLY A 35 5.17 -4.59 8.21
C GLY A 35 6.01 -3.32 8.44
N TYR A 36 5.69 -2.60 9.52
CA TYR A 36 6.30 -1.30 9.86
C TYR A 36 7.84 -1.32 9.93
N SER A 37 8.42 -2.42 10.40
CA SER A 37 9.87 -2.53 10.63
C SER A 37 10.66 -3.23 9.54
N ASP A 38 10.06 -3.56 8.39
CA ASP A 38 10.74 -4.40 7.39
C ASP A 38 11.79 -3.63 6.57
N LEU A 39 11.67 -2.31 6.44
CA LEU A 39 12.66 -1.46 5.74
C LEU A 39 13.90 -1.23 6.61
N GLY A 40 15.09 -1.18 6.01
CA GLY A 40 16.33 -0.81 6.67
C GLY A 40 16.24 0.55 7.36
N SER A 41 15.69 1.55 6.68
CA SER A 41 15.43 2.90 7.22
C SER A 41 14.40 2.97 8.36
N TYR A 42 13.67 1.87 8.63
CA TYR A 42 12.77 1.69 9.77
C TYR A 42 13.19 0.55 10.70
N GLY A 43 14.43 0.09 10.63
CA GLY A 43 15.05 -0.85 11.56
C GLY A 43 15.09 -2.30 11.11
N GLY A 44 14.63 -2.64 9.89
CA GLY A 44 14.68 -3.97 9.29
C GLY A 44 16.11 -4.46 9.02
N GLU A 45 16.28 -5.78 8.95
CA GLU A 45 17.51 -6.43 8.49
C GLU A 45 17.44 -6.82 7.01
N ILE A 46 16.26 -6.72 6.41
CA ILE A 46 16.07 -7.03 4.99
C ILE A 46 16.76 -5.94 4.15
N PRO A 47 17.61 -6.28 3.18
CA PRO A 47 18.27 -5.29 2.35
C PRO A 47 17.28 -4.48 1.51
N THR A 48 17.18 -3.17 1.76
CA THR A 48 16.36 -2.23 1.00
C THR A 48 17.14 -0.98 0.59
N PRO A 49 18.32 -1.13 -0.04
CA PRO A 49 19.25 -0.01 -0.26
C PRO A 49 18.66 1.12 -1.12
N ASN A 50 17.75 0.82 -2.05
CA ASN A 50 17.14 1.83 -2.92
C ASN A 50 16.08 2.65 -2.17
N LEU A 51 15.23 2.00 -1.37
CA LEU A 51 14.28 2.68 -0.49
C LEU A 51 14.98 3.45 0.63
N ASP A 52 16.06 2.88 1.18
CA ASP A 52 16.88 3.55 2.20
C ASP A 52 17.58 4.81 1.63
N ALA A 53 18.00 4.76 0.36
CA ALA A 53 18.54 5.94 -0.33
C ALA A 53 17.47 7.03 -0.56
N LEU A 54 16.23 6.65 -0.93
CA LEU A 54 15.12 7.59 -1.01
C LEU A 54 14.81 8.21 0.36
N ALA A 55 14.84 7.41 1.43
CA ALA A 55 14.65 7.88 2.81
C ALA A 55 15.76 8.84 3.26
N ALA A 56 17.02 8.55 2.92
CA ALA A 56 18.16 9.41 3.23
C ALA A 56 18.13 10.74 2.47
N GLY A 57 17.66 10.73 1.22
CA GLY A 57 17.51 11.93 0.39
C GLY A 57 16.17 12.66 0.55
N GLY A 58 15.28 12.13 1.39
CA GLY A 58 13.92 12.63 1.59
C GLY A 58 13.52 12.71 3.05
N LEU A 59 12.24 12.50 3.33
CA LEU A 59 11.65 12.49 4.67
C LEU A 59 11.08 11.11 5.03
N ARG A 60 11.17 10.75 6.31
CA ARG A 60 10.52 9.58 6.87
C ARG A 60 9.43 9.99 7.85
N PHE A 61 8.19 9.57 7.58
CA PHE A 61 7.07 9.79 8.49
C PHE A 61 6.95 8.59 9.43
N THR A 62 7.02 8.83 10.72
CA THR A 62 6.96 7.76 11.73
C THR A 62 5.52 7.41 12.14
N GLN A 63 4.56 8.29 11.85
CA GLN A 63 3.15 8.18 12.24
C GLN A 63 2.22 8.38 11.03
N PHE A 64 2.49 7.67 9.92
CA PHE A 64 1.59 7.63 8.78
C PHE A 64 0.66 6.43 8.90
N TYR A 65 -0.61 6.61 8.55
CA TYR A 65 -1.66 5.61 8.77
C TYR A 65 -2.36 5.18 7.49
N ASN A 66 -2.66 3.88 7.41
CA ASN A 66 -3.42 3.24 6.33
C ASN A 66 -4.81 2.78 6.81
N GLY A 67 -5.55 2.03 5.99
CA GLY A 67 -6.91 1.56 6.23
C GLY A 67 -7.01 0.15 6.81
N ALA A 68 -5.95 -0.40 7.40
CA ALA A 68 -5.87 -1.74 7.99
C ALA A 68 -6.03 -2.93 7.01
N ARG A 69 -6.49 -2.70 5.79
CA ARG A 69 -6.76 -3.75 4.79
C ARG A 69 -6.53 -3.21 3.37
N CYS A 70 -6.14 -4.10 2.45
CA CYS A 70 -5.74 -3.72 1.09
C CYS A 70 -6.81 -2.96 0.31
N CYS A 71 -8.06 -3.45 0.18
CA CYS A 71 -9.11 -2.76 -0.59
C CYS A 71 -9.50 -1.42 0.02
N PRO A 72 -9.81 -1.31 1.32
CA PRO A 72 -10.10 -0.04 1.99
C PRO A 72 -8.97 0.99 1.83
N THR A 73 -7.73 0.56 2.02
CA THR A 73 -6.55 1.41 1.85
C THR A 73 -6.43 1.93 0.43
N ARG A 74 -6.53 1.05 -0.58
CA ARG A 74 -6.41 1.43 -2.00
C ARG A 74 -7.52 2.38 -2.42
N ALA A 75 -8.76 2.15 -1.96
CA ALA A 75 -9.88 3.05 -2.21
C ALA A 75 -9.64 4.44 -1.62
N SER A 76 -9.20 4.50 -0.37
CA SER A 76 -8.91 5.76 0.31
C SER A 76 -7.71 6.50 -0.28
N LEU A 77 -6.62 5.80 -0.62
CA LEU A 77 -5.46 6.38 -1.30
C LEU A 77 -5.87 7.03 -2.61
N LEU A 78 -6.60 6.28 -3.44
CA LEU A 78 -6.98 6.75 -4.77
C LEU A 78 -7.92 7.95 -4.73
N THR A 79 -8.81 8.04 -3.73
CA THR A 79 -9.89 9.03 -3.71
C THR A 79 -9.71 10.17 -2.70
N GLY A 80 -8.83 10.02 -1.71
CA GLY A 80 -8.72 10.98 -0.59
C GLY A 80 -9.92 10.95 0.37
N LEU A 81 -10.76 9.90 0.29
CA LEU A 81 -11.95 9.69 1.12
C LEU A 81 -11.71 8.53 2.11
N TYR A 82 -12.46 8.48 3.19
CA TYR A 82 -12.51 7.29 4.02
C TYR A 82 -13.10 6.11 3.22
N PRO A 83 -12.75 4.84 3.54
CA PRO A 83 -13.14 3.67 2.75
C PRO A 83 -14.65 3.58 2.50
N HIS A 84 -15.47 3.88 3.52
CA HIS A 84 -16.93 3.87 3.46
C HIS A 84 -17.48 4.93 2.49
N GLN A 85 -16.92 6.13 2.50
CA GLN A 85 -17.26 7.19 1.54
C GLN A 85 -16.85 6.80 0.11
N ALA A 86 -15.73 6.06 -0.02
CA ALA A 86 -15.26 5.56 -1.29
C ALA A 86 -16.04 4.33 -1.80
N GLY A 87 -16.95 3.76 -1.00
CA GLY A 87 -17.78 2.60 -1.36
C GLY A 87 -17.17 1.23 -1.03
N ILE A 88 -16.01 1.21 -0.36
CA ILE A 88 -15.26 -0.01 -0.03
C ILE A 88 -14.96 -0.04 1.48
N GLY A 89 -15.99 0.00 2.32
CA GLY A 89 -15.86 -0.10 3.78
C GLY A 89 -15.37 -1.48 4.24
N HIS A 90 -15.51 -2.53 3.39
CA HIS A 90 -14.97 -3.86 3.64
C HIS A 90 -13.98 -4.25 2.53
N MET A 91 -14.30 -5.26 1.74
CA MET A 91 -13.53 -5.71 0.59
C MET A 91 -14.30 -5.40 -0.70
N VAL A 92 -14.19 -6.24 -1.72
CA VAL A 92 -14.85 -6.05 -3.01
C VAL A 92 -16.17 -6.80 -3.17
N GLU A 93 -16.71 -7.30 -2.07
CA GLU A 93 -18.07 -7.85 -1.98
C GLU A 93 -19.09 -6.72 -1.80
N ASP A 94 -20.21 -6.81 -2.51
CA ASP A 94 -21.34 -5.90 -2.37
C ASP A 94 -22.22 -6.39 -1.19
N LEU A 95 -22.23 -5.61 -0.10
CA LEU A 95 -23.02 -5.90 1.10
C LEU A 95 -24.34 -5.08 1.14
N GLY A 96 -24.76 -4.52 0.00
CA GLY A 96 -26.08 -3.93 -0.20
C GLY A 96 -26.24 -2.49 0.29
N THR A 97 -25.17 -1.78 0.64
CA THR A 97 -25.22 -0.37 1.00
C THR A 97 -24.16 0.46 0.24
N PRO A 98 -24.38 1.76 0.03
CA PRO A 98 -23.40 2.59 -0.70
C PRO A 98 -22.00 2.60 -0.09
N ALA A 99 -21.86 2.48 1.23
CA ALA A 99 -20.58 2.43 1.93
C ALA A 99 -19.85 1.09 1.75
N TYR A 100 -20.56 0.05 1.34
CA TYR A 100 -20.07 -1.33 1.18
C TYR A 100 -20.50 -1.93 -0.16
N GLN A 101 -20.47 -1.15 -1.23
CA GLN A 101 -20.86 -1.63 -2.57
C GLN A 101 -19.79 -2.49 -3.26
N GLY A 102 -18.59 -2.61 -2.65
CA GLY A 102 -17.50 -3.44 -3.14
C GLY A 102 -16.78 -2.91 -4.37
N GLU A 103 -17.00 -1.66 -4.74
CA GLU A 103 -16.31 -0.94 -5.82
C GLU A 103 -16.25 0.56 -5.55
N LEU A 104 -15.37 1.27 -6.26
CA LEU A 104 -15.25 2.71 -6.07
C LEU A 104 -16.56 3.44 -6.39
N SER A 105 -16.98 4.29 -5.47
CA SER A 105 -18.14 5.16 -5.64
C SER A 105 -17.92 6.15 -6.78
N ARG A 106 -18.96 6.40 -7.57
CA ARG A 106 -18.97 7.49 -8.57
C ARG A 106 -18.92 8.88 -7.95
N ARG A 107 -19.28 9.00 -6.68
CA ARG A 107 -19.18 10.25 -5.91
C ARG A 107 -17.80 10.52 -5.33
N GLY A 108 -16.80 9.65 -5.64
CA GLY A 108 -15.39 9.86 -5.37
C GLY A 108 -14.60 9.89 -6.67
N VAL A 109 -13.74 10.90 -6.86
CA VAL A 109 -12.80 10.95 -7.98
C VAL A 109 -11.45 10.39 -7.54
N THR A 110 -10.73 9.75 -8.47
CA THR A 110 -9.35 9.29 -8.21
C THR A 110 -8.36 10.44 -8.36
N ILE A 111 -7.14 10.28 -7.81
CA ILE A 111 -6.03 11.22 -8.05
C ILE A 111 -5.80 11.40 -9.56
N ALA A 112 -5.88 10.33 -10.34
CA ALA A 112 -5.71 10.37 -11.80
C ALA A 112 -6.79 11.23 -12.48
N GLU A 113 -8.07 11.07 -12.09
CA GLU A 113 -9.18 11.90 -12.59
C GLU A 113 -9.00 13.36 -12.17
N ALA A 114 -8.61 13.63 -10.91
CA ALA A 114 -8.45 14.97 -10.36
C ALA A 114 -7.26 15.73 -10.97
N LEU A 115 -6.19 15.04 -11.36
CA LEU A 115 -5.00 15.66 -11.96
C LEU A 115 -5.10 15.85 -13.48
N ARG A 116 -6.01 15.16 -14.17
CA ARG A 116 -6.18 15.24 -15.63
C ARG A 116 -6.45 16.68 -16.11
N PRO A 117 -7.33 17.50 -15.48
CA PRO A 117 -7.53 18.90 -15.87
C PRO A 117 -6.29 19.78 -15.71
N ALA A 118 -5.36 19.39 -14.83
CA ALA A 118 -4.07 20.05 -14.67
C ALA A 118 -3.02 19.62 -15.71
N GLY A 119 -3.40 18.79 -16.69
CA GLY A 119 -2.55 18.39 -17.82
C GLY A 119 -1.69 17.14 -17.56
N TYR A 120 -1.90 16.44 -16.45
CA TYR A 120 -1.17 15.21 -16.15
C TYR A 120 -1.56 14.07 -17.09
N ARG A 121 -0.55 13.27 -17.46
CA ARG A 121 -0.73 11.90 -17.97
C ARG A 121 -0.65 10.93 -16.80
N ASN A 122 -1.49 9.90 -16.80
CA ASN A 122 -1.68 9.06 -15.64
C ASN A 122 -1.38 7.59 -15.98
N TYR A 123 -0.50 6.96 -15.22
CA TYR A 123 -0.03 5.60 -15.44
C TYR A 123 -0.26 4.75 -14.21
N MET A 124 -0.60 3.47 -14.41
CA MET A 124 -0.70 2.52 -13.31
C MET A 124 -0.05 1.19 -13.67
N VAL A 125 0.67 0.63 -12.71
CA VAL A 125 1.21 -0.73 -12.78
C VAL A 125 0.93 -1.48 -11.48
N GLY A 126 0.60 -2.78 -11.58
CA GLY A 126 0.42 -3.66 -10.43
C GLY A 126 -1.04 -3.87 -10.01
N LYS A 127 -1.27 -4.05 -8.71
CA LYS A 127 -2.54 -4.46 -8.12
C LYS A 127 -3.57 -3.33 -8.06
N TRP A 128 -4.76 -3.54 -8.68
CA TRP A 128 -5.89 -2.61 -8.61
C TRP A 128 -6.75 -2.82 -7.37
N HIS A 129 -7.47 -3.91 -7.30
CA HIS A 129 -8.22 -4.44 -6.15
C HIS A 129 -9.29 -3.49 -5.54
N VAL A 130 -9.92 -2.66 -6.34
CA VAL A 130 -11.01 -1.74 -5.94
C VAL A 130 -12.22 -1.81 -6.86
N THR A 131 -12.47 -2.99 -7.42
CA THR A 131 -13.61 -3.35 -8.28
C THR A 131 -13.98 -4.81 -8.03
N PRO A 132 -15.22 -5.26 -8.31
CA PRO A 132 -15.62 -6.64 -8.11
C PRO A 132 -14.67 -7.64 -8.76
N GLY A 133 -14.23 -8.63 -8.00
CA GLY A 133 -13.23 -9.58 -8.45
C GLY A 133 -13.77 -10.95 -8.88
N ARG A 134 -15.00 -11.30 -8.53
CA ARG A 134 -15.58 -12.62 -8.81
C ARG A 134 -17.10 -12.57 -8.89
N PRO A 135 -17.75 -13.44 -9.69
CA PRO A 135 -17.15 -14.25 -10.75
C PRO A 135 -16.61 -13.39 -11.91
N VAL A 136 -15.85 -13.99 -12.83
CA VAL A 136 -15.19 -13.28 -13.95
C VAL A 136 -16.18 -12.55 -14.85
N GLU A 137 -17.35 -13.13 -15.06
CA GLU A 137 -18.44 -12.51 -15.81
C GLU A 137 -18.80 -11.17 -15.17
N ARG A 138 -18.95 -11.14 -13.83
CA ARG A 138 -19.23 -9.91 -13.07
C ARG A 138 -18.11 -8.88 -13.19
N MET A 139 -16.85 -9.31 -13.28
CA MET A 139 -15.74 -8.38 -13.55
C MET A 139 -15.87 -7.68 -14.88
N ARG A 140 -16.27 -8.41 -15.94
CA ARG A 140 -16.43 -7.87 -17.28
C ARG A 140 -17.67 -6.99 -17.41
N GLU A 141 -18.77 -7.35 -16.76
CA GLU A 141 -20.00 -6.57 -16.73
C GLU A 141 -19.87 -5.28 -15.93
N ARG A 142 -19.12 -5.30 -14.81
CA ARG A 142 -18.91 -4.16 -13.92
C ARG A 142 -17.51 -3.55 -14.10
N ASN A 143 -17.17 -3.18 -15.35
CA ASN A 143 -15.86 -2.64 -15.71
C ASN A 143 -15.73 -1.11 -15.58
N GLN A 144 -16.79 -0.42 -15.12
CA GLN A 144 -16.82 1.05 -14.98
C GLN A 144 -15.80 1.59 -13.96
N ASN A 145 -15.26 0.73 -13.12
CA ASN A 145 -14.22 1.05 -12.15
C ASN A 145 -12.86 0.43 -12.48
N TRP A 146 -12.62 0.00 -13.72
CA TRP A 146 -11.28 -0.41 -14.17
C TRP A 146 -10.35 0.81 -14.29
N PRO A 147 -9.02 0.64 -14.21
CA PRO A 147 -8.07 1.75 -14.14
C PRO A 147 -8.26 2.81 -15.23
N LEU A 148 -8.44 2.42 -16.51
CA LEU A 148 -8.62 3.38 -17.61
C LEU A 148 -9.94 4.16 -17.49
N LYS A 149 -11.00 3.54 -16.93
CA LYS A 149 -12.28 4.21 -16.67
C LYS A 149 -12.22 5.15 -15.47
N ARG A 150 -11.16 5.04 -14.66
CA ARG A 150 -10.91 5.85 -13.47
C ARG A 150 -9.67 6.75 -13.62
N GLY A 151 -9.48 7.27 -14.84
CA GLY A 151 -8.56 8.37 -15.14
C GLY A 151 -7.15 7.98 -15.53
N PHE A 152 -6.77 6.72 -15.52
CA PHE A 152 -5.46 6.28 -16.01
C PHE A 152 -5.44 6.18 -17.54
N ASP A 153 -4.30 6.47 -18.15
CA ASP A 153 -4.10 6.41 -19.59
C ASP A 153 -3.50 5.08 -20.05
N ARG A 154 -2.77 4.41 -19.16
CA ARG A 154 -2.17 3.09 -19.37
C ARG A 154 -2.24 2.29 -18.08
N PHE A 155 -2.40 0.99 -18.22
CA PHE A 155 -2.43 0.04 -17.13
C PHE A 155 -1.72 -1.27 -17.51
N TYR A 156 -0.91 -1.79 -16.59
CA TYR A 156 -0.42 -3.17 -16.63
C TYR A 156 -0.48 -3.74 -15.21
N GLY A 157 -1.29 -4.78 -14.99
CA GLY A 157 -1.43 -5.33 -13.65
C GLY A 157 -2.62 -6.23 -13.46
N THR A 158 -2.93 -6.54 -12.20
CA THR A 158 -4.01 -7.46 -11.82
C THR A 158 -5.21 -6.72 -11.27
N ILE A 159 -6.40 -7.16 -11.66
CA ILE A 159 -7.67 -6.68 -11.09
C ILE A 159 -7.91 -7.33 -9.73
N HIS A 160 -7.47 -8.59 -9.55
CA HIS A 160 -7.54 -9.30 -8.28
C HIS A 160 -6.53 -8.83 -7.23
N GLY A 161 -6.78 -9.24 -5.98
CA GLY A 161 -5.98 -8.89 -4.80
C GLY A 161 -4.77 -9.77 -4.56
N SER A 162 -4.76 -11.00 -5.06
CA SER A 162 -3.69 -11.97 -4.83
C SER A 162 -3.58 -12.95 -6.00
N GLY A 163 -2.48 -13.68 -6.08
CA GLY A 163 -2.23 -14.69 -7.11
C GLY A 163 -0.77 -15.09 -7.16
N SER A 164 -0.44 -16.02 -8.04
CA SER A 164 0.93 -16.44 -8.27
C SER A 164 1.79 -15.30 -8.80
N PHE A 165 3.04 -15.21 -8.38
CA PHE A 165 4.01 -14.24 -8.92
C PHE A 165 4.60 -14.69 -10.25
N TRP A 166 4.47 -15.97 -10.63
CA TRP A 166 4.85 -16.47 -11.96
C TRP A 166 3.71 -16.49 -12.95
N ASP A 167 2.45 -16.57 -12.46
CA ASP A 167 1.25 -16.63 -13.30
C ASP A 167 0.12 -15.88 -12.59
N PRO A 168 0.16 -14.53 -12.59
CA PRO A 168 -0.78 -13.71 -11.83
C PRO A 168 -2.20 -13.83 -12.38
N SER A 169 -3.16 -13.94 -11.46
CA SER A 169 -4.56 -14.07 -11.85
C SER A 169 -5.17 -12.74 -12.28
N ALA A 170 -6.04 -12.79 -13.30
CA ALA A 170 -6.70 -11.62 -13.88
C ALA A 170 -5.70 -10.50 -14.27
N LEU A 171 -4.56 -10.90 -14.88
CA LEU A 171 -3.60 -9.98 -15.44
C LEU A 171 -4.19 -9.25 -16.64
N MET A 172 -3.97 -7.94 -16.70
CA MET A 172 -4.48 -7.09 -17.78
C MET A 172 -3.39 -6.16 -18.31
N ARG A 173 -3.50 -5.84 -19.59
CA ARG A 173 -2.93 -4.65 -20.21
C ARG A 173 -4.07 -3.75 -20.67
N ASP A 174 -4.06 -2.53 -20.15
CA ASP A 174 -5.12 -1.54 -20.38
C ASP A 174 -6.50 -2.12 -20.02
N GLU A 175 -7.35 -2.45 -20.97
CA GLU A 175 -8.68 -3.05 -20.74
C GLU A 175 -8.77 -4.53 -21.20
N THR A 176 -7.63 -5.17 -21.52
CA THR A 176 -7.60 -6.53 -22.06
C THR A 176 -6.93 -7.50 -21.10
N PHE A 177 -7.61 -8.61 -20.77
CA PHE A 177 -7.00 -9.72 -20.04
C PHE A 177 -5.95 -10.40 -20.91
N ILE A 178 -4.77 -10.66 -20.32
CA ILE A 178 -3.63 -11.29 -20.99
C ILE A 178 -3.07 -12.45 -20.16
N SER A 179 -2.41 -13.38 -20.85
CA SER A 179 -1.54 -14.38 -20.20
C SER A 179 -0.10 -13.89 -20.30
N PRO A 180 0.70 -13.96 -19.21
CA PRO A 180 2.11 -13.59 -19.28
C PRO A 180 2.94 -14.47 -20.22
N PHE A 181 2.45 -15.67 -20.55
CA PHE A 181 3.12 -16.65 -21.42
C PHE A 181 2.77 -16.47 -22.91
N ASN A 182 1.77 -15.67 -23.22
CA ASN A 182 1.38 -15.33 -24.59
C ASN A 182 1.26 -13.82 -24.81
N ASP A 183 2.03 -13.02 -24.06
CA ASP A 183 2.07 -11.58 -24.21
C ASP A 183 3.04 -11.19 -25.34
N PRO A 184 2.58 -10.57 -26.43
CA PRO A 184 3.45 -10.18 -27.54
C PRO A 184 4.36 -8.99 -27.19
N GLU A 185 4.01 -8.18 -26.18
CA GLU A 185 4.70 -6.94 -25.86
C GLU A 185 5.73 -7.07 -24.72
N TYR A 186 5.67 -8.14 -23.93
CA TYR A 186 6.58 -8.36 -22.81
C TYR A 186 6.97 -9.83 -22.72
N LYS A 187 8.22 -10.14 -23.11
CA LYS A 187 8.77 -11.51 -23.19
C LYS A 187 10.10 -11.58 -22.45
N PRO A 188 10.12 -11.53 -21.11
CA PRO A 188 11.35 -11.75 -20.35
C PRO A 188 11.83 -13.20 -20.46
N ALA A 189 13.10 -13.46 -20.17
CA ALA A 189 13.63 -14.82 -20.13
C ALA A 189 12.92 -15.68 -19.07
N GLU A 190 12.57 -15.09 -17.94
CA GLU A 190 11.71 -15.67 -16.90
C GLU A 190 10.70 -14.61 -16.46
N TYR A 191 9.41 -14.96 -16.50
CA TYR A 191 8.38 -14.06 -16.00
C TYR A 191 8.29 -14.12 -14.48
N TYR A 192 8.39 -12.96 -13.84
CA TYR A 192 8.13 -12.78 -12.42
C TYR A 192 7.40 -11.45 -12.20
N TYR A 193 6.24 -11.48 -11.55
CA TYR A 193 5.29 -10.36 -11.56
C TYR A 193 5.85 -9.08 -10.92
N THR A 194 6.68 -9.20 -9.86
CA THR A 194 7.35 -8.04 -9.26
C THR A 194 8.27 -7.33 -10.26
N ASP A 195 9.02 -8.09 -11.07
CA ASP A 195 9.85 -7.54 -12.14
C ASP A 195 8.99 -6.92 -13.24
N ALA A 196 7.91 -7.60 -13.66
CA ALA A 196 7.02 -7.08 -14.69
C ALA A 196 6.37 -5.74 -14.30
N ILE A 197 5.97 -5.56 -13.02
CA ILE A 197 5.50 -4.26 -12.49
C ILE A 197 6.59 -3.20 -12.64
N SER A 198 7.81 -3.50 -12.23
CA SER A 198 8.94 -2.58 -12.29
C SER A 198 9.32 -2.20 -13.72
N ASP A 199 9.38 -3.19 -14.61
CA ASP A 199 9.77 -2.99 -16.01
C ASP A 199 8.72 -2.17 -16.79
N HIS A 200 7.43 -2.38 -16.49
CA HIS A 200 6.38 -1.54 -17.08
C HIS A 200 6.36 -0.12 -16.50
N ALA A 201 6.70 0.07 -15.22
CA ALA A 201 6.90 1.42 -14.66
C ALA A 201 8.04 2.15 -15.37
N VAL A 202 9.19 1.50 -15.55
CA VAL A 202 10.33 2.01 -16.32
C VAL A 202 9.94 2.31 -17.77
N ARG A 203 9.23 1.38 -18.42
CA ARG A 203 8.72 1.54 -19.79
C ARG A 203 7.83 2.78 -19.91
N TYR A 204 6.90 2.99 -18.98
CA TYR A 204 6.00 4.14 -19.01
C TYR A 204 6.73 5.47 -18.80
N VAL A 205 7.80 5.52 -18.00
CA VAL A 205 8.67 6.72 -17.90
C VAL A 205 9.33 7.02 -19.25
N ARG A 206 9.87 6.01 -19.94
CA ARG A 206 10.48 6.17 -21.27
C ARG A 206 9.48 6.63 -22.33
N GLU A 207 8.32 5.96 -22.40
CA GLU A 207 7.23 6.31 -23.32
C GLU A 207 6.75 7.74 -23.05
N HIS A 208 6.55 8.11 -21.77
CA HIS A 208 6.15 9.46 -21.39
C HIS A 208 7.18 10.52 -21.84
N THR A 209 8.47 10.26 -21.58
CA THR A 209 9.54 11.21 -21.96
C THR A 209 9.64 11.39 -23.48
N ARG A 210 9.46 10.32 -24.26
CA ARG A 210 9.45 10.35 -25.72
C ARG A 210 8.22 11.08 -26.28
N ASP A 211 7.02 10.75 -25.79
CA ASP A 211 5.75 11.12 -26.43
C ASP A 211 5.06 12.32 -25.77
N HIS A 212 5.42 12.64 -24.52
CA HIS A 212 4.75 13.65 -23.70
C HIS A 212 5.71 14.49 -22.85
N ALA A 213 6.94 14.72 -23.31
CA ALA A 213 8.04 15.35 -22.57
C ALA A 213 7.67 16.67 -21.83
N GLY A 214 6.78 17.47 -22.41
CA GLY A 214 6.33 18.75 -21.85
C GLY A 214 5.20 18.68 -20.83
N LYS A 215 4.68 17.47 -20.52
CA LYS A 215 3.60 17.28 -19.56
C LYS A 215 4.12 16.65 -18.26
N PRO A 216 3.53 16.97 -17.10
CA PRO A 216 3.77 16.21 -15.89
C PRO A 216 3.02 14.86 -15.95
N PHE A 217 3.45 13.88 -15.13
CA PHE A 217 2.73 12.62 -14.99
C PHE A 217 2.45 12.27 -13.53
N PHE A 218 1.38 11.52 -13.34
CA PHE A 218 1.10 10.77 -12.13
C PHE A 218 1.27 9.28 -12.42
N MET A 219 1.96 8.56 -11.54
CA MET A 219 2.11 7.11 -11.66
C MET A 219 1.80 6.43 -10.32
N TYR A 220 0.91 5.43 -10.35
CA TYR A 220 0.65 4.55 -9.22
C TYR A 220 1.33 3.21 -9.46
N VAL A 221 2.35 2.90 -8.66
CA VAL A 221 3.11 1.65 -8.70
C VAL A 221 2.67 0.80 -7.52
N ALA A 222 1.77 -0.14 -7.77
CA ALA A 222 1.10 -0.93 -6.75
C ALA A 222 1.63 -2.36 -6.73
N TYR A 223 2.74 -2.59 -6.05
CA TYR A 223 3.31 -3.93 -5.92
C TYR A 223 2.34 -4.88 -5.21
N THR A 224 2.40 -6.16 -5.57
CA THR A 224 1.79 -7.25 -4.81
C THR A 224 2.76 -7.87 -3.82
N ALA A 225 4.06 -7.60 -3.95
CA ALA A 225 5.08 -8.04 -2.99
C ALA A 225 4.96 -7.23 -1.68
N PRO A 226 5.17 -7.89 -0.54
CA PRO A 226 5.39 -9.31 -0.30
C PRO A 226 4.13 -10.12 0.12
N HIS A 227 2.94 -9.80 -0.39
CA HIS A 227 1.69 -10.54 -0.12
C HIS A 227 1.83 -12.04 -0.47
N TRP A 228 1.14 -12.92 0.27
CA TRP A 228 1.09 -14.34 -0.08
C TRP A 228 0.43 -14.59 -1.47
N PRO A 229 0.76 -15.70 -2.14
CA PRO A 229 1.65 -16.79 -1.74
C PRO A 229 3.11 -16.36 -1.66
N MET A 230 3.85 -16.93 -0.68
CA MET A 230 5.28 -16.71 -0.54
C MET A 230 6.01 -17.31 -1.73
N HIS A 231 6.30 -16.49 -2.73
CA HIS A 231 6.89 -16.86 -3.99
C HIS A 231 8.14 -16.02 -4.28
N ALA A 232 9.28 -16.64 -4.47
CA ALA A 232 10.50 -16.00 -4.95
C ALA A 232 11.38 -17.02 -5.67
N ARG A 233 12.28 -16.57 -6.54
CA ARG A 233 13.25 -17.43 -7.20
C ARG A 233 14.20 -18.02 -6.17
N GLU A 234 14.64 -19.25 -6.36
CA GLU A 234 15.57 -19.88 -5.42
C GLU A 234 16.89 -19.11 -5.30
N SER A 235 17.36 -18.49 -6.38
CA SER A 235 18.53 -17.61 -6.35
C SER A 235 18.37 -16.39 -5.46
N ASP A 236 17.15 -15.83 -5.37
CA ASP A 236 16.85 -14.70 -4.50
C ASP A 236 16.72 -15.16 -3.04
N ILE A 237 16.07 -16.30 -2.80
CA ILE A 237 15.92 -16.89 -1.47
C ILE A 237 17.27 -17.29 -0.87
N ALA A 238 18.17 -17.80 -1.69
CA ALA A 238 19.50 -18.26 -1.27
C ALA A 238 20.31 -17.15 -0.55
N ARG A 239 20.07 -15.88 -0.86
CA ARG A 239 20.71 -14.73 -0.18
C ARG A 239 20.26 -14.56 1.28
N HIS A 240 19.10 -15.15 1.63
CA HIS A 240 18.50 -15.06 2.97
C HIS A 240 18.59 -16.37 3.76
N ARG A 241 19.14 -17.44 3.16
CA ARG A 241 19.21 -18.76 3.79
C ARG A 241 19.92 -18.71 5.13
N GLY A 242 19.26 -19.31 6.16
CA GLY A 242 19.78 -19.40 7.52
C GLY A 242 19.67 -18.14 8.37
N LYS A 243 19.27 -16.99 7.80
CA LYS A 243 19.18 -15.74 8.55
C LYS A 243 18.07 -15.75 9.61
N TYR A 244 17.08 -16.61 9.45
CA TYR A 244 15.87 -16.66 10.29
C TYR A 244 15.77 -17.94 11.14
N ASP A 245 16.79 -18.80 11.15
CA ASP A 245 16.83 -20.06 11.92
C ASP A 245 16.75 -19.83 13.43
N GLN A 246 17.22 -18.67 13.91
CA GLN A 246 17.15 -18.25 15.32
C GLN A 246 15.73 -17.89 15.77
N GLY A 247 14.77 -17.74 14.84
CA GLY A 247 13.35 -17.48 15.10
C GLY A 247 13.00 -16.03 15.44
N TYR A 248 11.81 -15.83 16.00
CA TYR A 248 11.16 -14.53 16.11
C TYR A 248 11.84 -13.55 17.08
N ALA A 249 12.11 -14.00 18.31
CA ALA A 249 12.54 -13.10 19.39
C ALA A 249 13.86 -12.37 19.14
N PRO A 250 14.95 -13.02 18.67
CA PRO A 250 16.20 -12.32 18.40
C PRO A 250 16.09 -11.28 17.27
N ILE A 251 15.36 -11.61 16.20
CA ILE A 251 15.16 -10.68 15.08
C ILE A 251 14.35 -9.47 15.55
N ARG A 252 13.29 -9.70 16.31
CA ARG A 252 12.43 -8.66 16.85
C ARG A 252 13.17 -7.72 17.81
N ALA A 253 14.01 -8.27 18.70
CA ALA A 253 14.84 -7.48 19.58
C ALA A 253 15.87 -6.61 18.81
N ALA A 254 16.53 -7.20 17.81
CA ALA A 254 17.48 -6.47 16.97
C ALA A 254 16.82 -5.35 16.15
N ARG A 255 15.58 -5.56 15.64
CA ARG A 255 14.80 -4.50 14.98
C ARG A 255 14.47 -3.37 15.94
N TRP A 256 14.01 -3.69 17.14
CA TRP A 256 13.70 -2.72 18.19
C TRP A 256 14.90 -1.83 18.54
N GLU A 257 16.09 -2.43 18.73
CA GLU A 257 17.32 -1.68 19.00
C GLU A 257 17.71 -0.75 17.83
N ARG A 258 17.59 -1.23 16.58
CA ARG A 258 17.86 -0.38 15.41
C ARG A 258 16.87 0.76 15.28
N GLN A 259 15.58 0.51 15.52
CA GLN A 259 14.54 1.54 15.50
C GLN A 259 14.81 2.67 16.50
N GLN A 260 15.27 2.34 17.71
CA GLN A 260 15.66 3.34 18.72
C GLN A 260 16.84 4.18 18.22
N ARG A 261 17.89 3.55 17.67
CA ARG A 261 19.04 4.28 17.10
C ARG A 261 18.67 5.18 15.95
N LEU A 262 17.69 4.80 15.14
CA LEU A 262 17.17 5.59 14.02
C LEU A 262 16.19 6.69 14.46
N GLY A 263 15.74 6.70 15.72
CA GLY A 263 14.77 7.66 16.24
C GLY A 263 13.34 7.47 15.71
N VAL A 264 13.05 6.33 15.08
CA VAL A 264 11.70 6.06 14.52
C VAL A 264 10.73 5.56 15.59
N VAL A 265 11.25 5.14 16.73
CA VAL A 265 10.50 4.77 17.94
C VAL A 265 11.11 5.41 19.18
N LYS A 266 10.31 5.56 20.24
CA LYS A 266 10.77 6.07 21.54
C LYS A 266 11.01 4.90 22.49
N PRO A 267 12.11 4.90 23.26
CA PRO A 267 12.41 3.80 24.20
C PRO A 267 11.31 3.53 25.22
N GLU A 268 10.62 4.59 25.70
CA GLU A 268 9.54 4.49 26.68
C GLU A 268 8.29 3.73 26.20
N TRP A 269 8.13 3.53 24.90
CA TRP A 269 7.00 2.74 24.36
C TRP A 269 7.12 1.26 24.71
N GLY A 270 8.35 0.75 24.83
CA GLY A 270 8.59 -0.69 24.96
C GLY A 270 8.30 -1.44 23.67
N ILE A 271 8.27 -2.75 23.78
CA ILE A 271 7.93 -3.67 22.70
C ILE A 271 6.70 -4.48 23.11
N SER A 272 5.73 -4.64 22.22
CA SER A 272 4.52 -5.43 22.49
C SER A 272 4.86 -6.92 22.79
N PRO A 273 4.03 -7.67 23.51
CA PRO A 273 4.26 -9.09 23.73
C PRO A 273 4.47 -9.89 22.44
N PRO A 274 5.28 -10.96 22.45
CA PRO A 274 5.41 -11.84 21.28
C PRO A 274 4.08 -12.54 20.98
N ALA A 275 3.77 -12.70 19.69
CA ALA A 275 2.55 -13.39 19.28
C ALA A 275 2.67 -14.91 19.38
N GLU A 276 3.87 -15.45 19.20
CA GLU A 276 4.18 -16.87 19.20
C GLU A 276 5.61 -17.11 19.72
N ASP A 277 5.82 -18.29 20.30
CA ASP A 277 7.14 -18.78 20.69
C ASP A 277 7.68 -19.71 19.61
N PHE A 278 8.82 -19.34 19.01
CA PHE A 278 9.49 -20.14 17.97
C PHE A 278 9.92 -21.53 18.48
N ALA A 279 10.12 -21.71 19.79
CA ALA A 279 10.44 -23.00 20.37
C ALA A 279 9.26 -24.00 20.28
N GLN A 280 8.03 -23.49 20.19
CA GLN A 280 6.79 -24.26 20.19
C GLN A 280 6.17 -24.42 18.80
N VAL A 281 6.75 -23.83 17.74
CA VAL A 281 6.21 -23.98 16.39
C VAL A 281 6.33 -25.43 15.92
N LYS A 282 5.38 -25.82 15.10
CA LYS A 282 5.26 -27.20 14.60
C LYS A 282 6.42 -27.63 13.71
N ASP A 283 6.97 -26.72 12.93
CA ASP A 283 8.04 -26.97 11.95
C ASP A 283 8.90 -25.70 11.81
N ARG A 284 10.09 -25.70 12.45
CA ARG A 284 11.01 -24.55 12.44
C ARG A 284 11.61 -24.26 11.06
N VAL A 285 11.87 -25.31 10.28
CA VAL A 285 12.41 -25.15 8.93
C VAL A 285 11.39 -24.49 8.02
N PHE A 286 10.12 -24.88 8.13
CA PHE A 286 9.01 -24.27 7.42
C PHE A 286 8.83 -22.79 7.80
N GLU A 287 8.92 -22.48 9.10
CA GLU A 287 8.82 -21.10 9.58
C GLU A 287 9.97 -20.24 9.05
N ALA A 288 11.22 -20.67 9.24
CA ALA A 288 12.39 -19.93 8.76
C ALA A 288 12.33 -19.70 7.25
N ARG A 289 11.97 -20.74 6.47
CA ARG A 289 11.82 -20.64 5.02
C ARG A 289 10.75 -19.64 4.61
N GLY A 290 9.63 -19.55 5.36
CA GLY A 290 8.59 -18.55 5.10
C GLY A 290 9.15 -17.12 5.11
N MET A 291 9.99 -16.79 6.09
CA MET A 291 10.61 -15.46 6.21
C MET A 291 11.75 -15.25 5.20
N GLU A 292 12.52 -16.28 4.86
CA GLU A 292 13.53 -16.20 3.79
C GLU A 292 12.90 -15.79 2.45
N VAL A 293 11.77 -16.40 2.11
CA VAL A 293 11.02 -16.07 0.88
C VAL A 293 10.45 -14.65 0.96
N TYR A 294 9.85 -14.28 2.09
CA TYR A 294 9.31 -12.94 2.31
C TYR A 294 10.39 -11.85 2.14
N ALA A 295 11.56 -12.06 2.73
CA ALA A 295 12.70 -11.15 2.60
C ALA A 295 13.19 -11.05 1.15
N ALA A 296 13.24 -12.17 0.43
CA ALA A 296 13.60 -12.20 -0.99
C ALA A 296 12.59 -11.41 -1.85
N MET A 297 11.30 -11.53 -1.58
CA MET A 297 10.27 -10.76 -2.29
C MET A 297 10.44 -9.25 -2.10
N ILE A 298 10.76 -8.80 -0.88
CA ILE A 298 11.03 -7.39 -0.57
C ILE A 298 12.29 -6.91 -1.28
N GLU A 299 13.37 -7.68 -1.24
CA GLU A 299 14.64 -7.32 -1.88
C GLU A 299 14.47 -7.16 -3.40
N VAL A 300 13.73 -8.07 -4.07
CA VAL A 300 13.43 -7.96 -5.51
C VAL A 300 12.58 -6.73 -5.81
N MET A 301 11.61 -6.41 -4.95
CA MET A 301 10.82 -5.17 -5.08
C MET A 301 11.71 -3.94 -4.96
N ASP A 302 12.60 -3.88 -3.97
CA ASP A 302 13.53 -2.77 -3.79
C ASP A 302 14.46 -2.58 -5.00
N GLN A 303 14.98 -3.68 -5.57
CA GLN A 303 15.76 -3.63 -6.82
C GLN A 303 14.95 -3.07 -7.99
N GLY A 304 13.67 -3.44 -8.09
CA GLY A 304 12.76 -2.89 -9.08
C GLY A 304 12.53 -1.38 -8.93
N ILE A 305 12.36 -0.92 -7.69
CA ILE A 305 12.27 0.52 -7.37
C ILE A 305 13.58 1.23 -7.74
N GLY A 306 14.72 0.58 -7.48
CA GLY A 306 16.04 1.09 -7.91
C GLY A 306 16.14 1.31 -9.42
N ARG A 307 15.61 0.35 -10.23
CA ARG A 307 15.55 0.52 -11.71
C ARG A 307 14.68 1.70 -12.12
N LEU A 308 13.52 1.91 -11.47
CA LEU A 308 12.65 3.06 -11.73
C LEU A 308 13.33 4.38 -11.39
N VAL A 309 13.98 4.49 -10.24
CA VAL A 309 14.72 5.69 -9.81
C VAL A 309 15.90 5.98 -10.75
N ALA A 310 16.63 4.94 -11.16
CA ALA A 310 17.72 5.07 -12.14
C ALA A 310 17.21 5.58 -13.49
N GLU A 311 16.06 5.10 -13.97
CA GLU A 311 15.44 5.58 -15.20
C GLU A 311 15.01 7.04 -15.10
N LEU A 312 14.36 7.44 -14.00
CA LEU A 312 13.99 8.85 -13.75
C LEU A 312 15.23 9.76 -13.79
N ARG A 313 16.35 9.30 -13.21
CA ARG A 313 17.62 10.04 -13.25
C ARG A 313 18.18 10.12 -14.67
N ALA A 314 18.20 9.01 -15.41
CA ALA A 314 18.67 8.95 -16.79
C ALA A 314 17.87 9.86 -17.73
N GLN A 315 16.57 10.01 -17.48
CA GLN A 315 15.68 10.89 -18.23
C GLN A 315 15.67 12.35 -17.72
N GLY A 316 16.49 12.70 -16.71
CA GLY A 316 16.53 14.02 -16.10
C GLY A 316 15.22 14.44 -15.41
N LYS A 317 14.43 13.45 -14.93
CA LYS A 317 13.12 13.69 -14.31
C LYS A 317 13.13 13.56 -12.78
N LEU A 318 14.16 12.93 -12.19
CA LEU A 318 14.17 12.61 -10.76
C LEU A 318 13.99 13.84 -9.88
N ASP A 319 14.70 14.92 -10.14
CA ASP A 319 14.67 16.14 -9.32
C ASP A 319 13.27 16.77 -9.27
N GLN A 320 12.53 16.70 -10.38
CA GLN A 320 11.18 17.23 -10.53
C GLN A 320 10.10 16.16 -10.28
N THR A 321 10.43 15.08 -9.55
CA THR A 321 9.49 14.01 -9.22
C THR A 321 9.34 13.88 -7.70
N LEU A 322 8.10 14.03 -7.22
CA LEU A 322 7.72 13.63 -5.86
C LEU A 322 7.47 12.12 -5.86
N ILE A 323 8.28 11.37 -5.12
CA ILE A 323 8.11 9.93 -4.89
C ILE A 323 7.61 9.73 -3.46
N LEU A 324 6.49 9.02 -3.32
CA LEU A 324 5.89 8.62 -2.05
C LEU A 324 5.86 7.09 -1.99
N PHE A 325 6.51 6.49 -0.99
CA PHE A 325 6.48 5.04 -0.74
C PHE A 325 5.77 4.75 0.57
N LEU A 326 4.82 3.79 0.56
CA LEU A 326 4.04 3.39 1.74
C LEU A 326 3.59 1.92 1.65
N HIS A 327 3.01 1.41 2.76
CA HIS A 327 2.41 0.07 2.84
C HIS A 327 0.88 0.18 2.90
N ASP A 328 0.17 -0.82 2.34
CA ASP A 328 -1.30 -0.79 2.34
C ASP A 328 -1.93 -1.26 3.66
N ASN A 329 -1.25 -2.06 4.44
CA ASN A 329 -1.59 -2.46 5.82
C ASN A 329 -0.33 -2.96 6.52
N GLY A 330 -0.45 -3.35 7.78
CA GLY A 330 0.62 -4.05 8.47
C GLY A 330 0.87 -5.45 7.94
N GLY A 331 1.93 -6.11 8.40
CA GLY A 331 2.27 -7.49 8.06
C GLY A 331 1.09 -8.44 8.30
N CYS A 332 0.99 -9.49 7.50
CA CYS A 332 -0.18 -10.34 7.37
C CYS A 332 -0.05 -11.61 8.21
N ALA A 333 -0.96 -11.78 9.18
CA ALA A 333 -1.01 -12.97 10.04
C ALA A 333 -1.87 -14.12 9.49
N GLU A 334 -2.38 -14.00 8.26
CA GLU A 334 -3.25 -15.01 7.65
C GLU A 334 -2.54 -16.37 7.51
N THR A 335 -3.31 -17.45 7.66
CA THR A 335 -2.77 -18.82 7.74
C THR A 335 -2.89 -19.62 6.45
N ASN A 336 -3.04 -18.95 5.31
CA ASN A 336 -3.19 -19.59 4.01
C ASN A 336 -2.10 -20.64 3.76
N GLY A 337 -2.51 -21.88 3.47
CA GLY A 337 -1.60 -22.98 3.18
C GLY A 337 -0.82 -23.54 4.38
N ARG A 338 -1.13 -23.13 5.62
CA ARG A 338 -0.40 -23.51 6.85
C ARG A 338 -1.13 -24.55 7.70
N THR A 339 -2.02 -25.32 7.13
CA THR A 339 -2.80 -26.34 7.86
C THR A 339 -2.53 -27.74 7.31
N GLY A 340 -2.55 -28.73 8.22
CA GLY A 340 -2.34 -30.13 7.88
C GLY A 340 -0.90 -30.48 7.49
N ALA A 341 -0.66 -31.75 7.17
CA ALA A 341 0.60 -32.23 6.63
C ALA A 341 0.61 -32.00 5.11
N GLY A 342 1.69 -31.42 4.61
CA GLY A 342 1.88 -31.22 3.19
C GLY A 342 2.31 -32.49 2.46
N LYS A 343 2.00 -32.54 1.17
CA LYS A 343 2.46 -33.64 0.32
C LYS A 343 3.83 -33.29 -0.29
N PRO A 344 4.81 -34.23 -0.28
CA PRO A 344 6.05 -34.05 -0.99
C PRO A 344 5.83 -33.75 -2.47
N ARG A 345 6.79 -33.08 -3.10
CA ARG A 345 6.78 -32.92 -4.55
C ARG A 345 7.06 -34.26 -5.20
N ALA A 346 6.26 -34.63 -6.19
CA ALA A 346 6.51 -35.81 -7.00
C ALA A 346 7.75 -35.61 -7.88
N ASP A 347 8.27 -36.67 -8.49
CA ASP A 347 9.42 -36.59 -9.38
C ASP A 347 9.10 -35.95 -10.75
N ARG A 348 7.81 -35.93 -11.12
CA ARG A 348 7.32 -35.36 -12.38
C ARG A 348 5.93 -34.72 -12.20
N PRO A 349 5.55 -33.76 -13.06
CA PRO A 349 4.19 -33.24 -13.08
C PRO A 349 3.16 -34.36 -13.30
N SER A 350 2.02 -34.29 -12.63
CA SER A 350 0.96 -35.30 -12.73
C SER A 350 -0.29 -34.79 -13.48
N LEU A 351 -0.31 -33.53 -13.86
CA LEU A 351 -1.37 -32.90 -14.61
C LEU A 351 -0.86 -32.39 -15.98
N PRO A 352 -1.72 -32.26 -17.00
CA PRO A 352 -1.32 -31.66 -18.26
C PRO A 352 -0.85 -30.22 -18.08
N PRO A 353 0.18 -29.76 -18.80
CA PRO A 353 0.57 -28.35 -18.82
C PRO A 353 -0.60 -27.47 -19.26
N VAL A 354 -0.70 -26.28 -18.67
CA VAL A 354 -1.72 -25.28 -19.06
C VAL A 354 -1.21 -24.54 -20.31
N PRO A 355 -2.01 -24.45 -21.39
CA PRO A 355 -1.61 -23.75 -22.61
C PRO A 355 -1.21 -22.29 -22.36
N PRO A 356 -0.19 -21.74 -23.08
CA PRO A 356 0.29 -20.37 -22.87
C PRO A 356 -0.77 -19.28 -22.98
N GLU A 357 -1.77 -19.46 -23.84
CA GLU A 357 -2.87 -18.52 -24.07
C GLU A 357 -3.95 -18.56 -22.99
N THR A 358 -3.97 -19.58 -22.13
CA THR A 358 -4.99 -19.73 -21.08
C THR A 358 -4.89 -18.59 -20.07
N LEU A 359 -5.98 -17.86 -19.89
CA LEU A 359 -6.10 -16.82 -18.88
C LEU A 359 -6.31 -17.44 -17.50
N LEU A 360 -5.45 -17.12 -16.57
CA LEU A 360 -5.65 -17.50 -15.17
C LEU A 360 -6.58 -16.48 -14.49
N LEU A 361 -7.76 -16.93 -14.08
CA LEU A 361 -8.81 -16.05 -13.52
C LEU A 361 -9.17 -16.41 -12.08
N THR A 362 -8.48 -17.36 -11.47
CA THR A 362 -8.62 -17.75 -10.06
C THR A 362 -7.35 -17.41 -9.29
N ASN A 363 -7.49 -16.90 -8.07
CA ASN A 363 -6.35 -16.54 -7.22
C ASN A 363 -5.50 -17.75 -6.85
N ARG A 364 -6.14 -18.88 -6.57
CA ARG A 364 -5.47 -20.13 -6.21
C ARG A 364 -5.75 -21.18 -7.28
N PRO A 365 -4.82 -21.37 -8.24
CA PRO A 365 -4.96 -22.40 -9.26
C PRO A 365 -4.79 -23.80 -8.66
N ALA A 366 -5.32 -24.82 -9.35
CA ALA A 366 -5.15 -26.21 -8.93
C ALA A 366 -3.72 -26.73 -9.19
N GLN A 367 -3.00 -26.08 -10.09
CA GLN A 367 -1.64 -26.47 -10.55
C GLN A 367 -0.85 -25.25 -11.01
N SER A 368 0.47 -25.42 -11.10
CA SER A 368 1.35 -24.52 -11.83
C SER A 368 1.19 -24.69 -13.36
N ARG A 369 1.71 -23.76 -14.14
CA ARG A 369 1.59 -23.76 -15.61
C ARG A 369 2.13 -25.04 -16.26
N ASP A 370 3.18 -25.62 -15.71
CA ASP A 370 3.87 -26.82 -16.18
C ASP A 370 3.28 -28.15 -15.63
N GLY A 371 2.10 -28.11 -14.97
CA GLY A 371 1.35 -29.28 -14.56
C GLY A 371 1.66 -29.84 -13.17
N TRP A 372 2.37 -29.11 -12.30
CA TRP A 372 2.52 -29.51 -10.91
C TRP A 372 1.28 -29.17 -10.11
N PRO A 373 0.68 -30.14 -9.39
CA PRO A 373 -0.41 -29.85 -8.46
C PRO A 373 0.00 -28.85 -7.40
N MET A 374 -0.90 -27.92 -7.05
CA MET A 374 -0.66 -26.92 -6.02
C MET A 374 -0.53 -27.59 -4.64
N ARG A 375 0.56 -27.29 -3.93
CA ARG A 375 0.92 -27.90 -2.64
C ARG A 375 0.81 -26.88 -1.52
N VAL A 376 0.34 -27.35 -0.37
CA VAL A 376 0.18 -26.60 0.88
C VAL A 376 0.44 -27.53 2.07
N GLY A 377 0.54 -26.98 3.28
CA GLY A 377 0.70 -27.71 4.52
C GLY A 377 2.14 -27.78 5.01
N TYR A 378 2.30 -28.15 6.27
CA TYR A 378 3.61 -28.30 6.90
C TYR A 378 4.46 -29.35 6.19
N GLY A 379 5.76 -29.10 6.05
CA GLY A 379 6.69 -29.91 5.27
C GLY A 379 6.76 -29.54 3.78
N VAL A 380 5.87 -28.66 3.26
CA VAL A 380 6.02 -28.05 1.92
C VAL A 380 6.71 -26.71 2.07
N LEU A 381 7.98 -26.64 1.70
CA LEU A 381 8.72 -25.38 1.77
C LEU A 381 8.18 -24.38 0.73
N PRO A 382 7.78 -23.15 1.16
CA PRO A 382 7.33 -22.11 0.25
C PRO A 382 8.48 -21.62 -0.65
N GLY A 383 8.10 -20.94 -1.74
CA GLY A 383 9.03 -20.33 -2.68
C GLY A 383 8.66 -20.60 -4.14
N GLY A 384 8.37 -21.85 -4.50
CA GLY A 384 8.12 -22.28 -5.87
C GLY A 384 6.70 -22.00 -6.40
N PRO A 385 6.50 -22.02 -7.73
CA PRO A 385 5.21 -21.73 -8.38
C PRO A 385 4.11 -22.75 -8.08
N ASP A 386 4.47 -23.93 -7.58
CA ASP A 386 3.58 -25.01 -7.19
C ASP A 386 3.24 -25.01 -5.69
N THR A 387 3.50 -23.90 -4.99
CA THR A 387 3.18 -23.74 -3.55
C THR A 387 2.20 -22.57 -3.34
N TYR A 388 1.39 -22.61 -2.27
CA TYR A 388 0.46 -21.54 -1.95
C TYR A 388 0.35 -21.35 -0.44
N ILE A 389 1.34 -20.64 0.13
CA ILE A 389 1.60 -20.60 1.57
C ILE A 389 1.88 -19.16 2.00
N ALA A 390 1.33 -18.75 3.17
CA ALA A 390 1.62 -17.50 3.85
C ALA A 390 2.75 -17.67 4.88
N TYR A 391 3.40 -16.57 5.32
CA TYR A 391 4.50 -16.64 6.28
C TYR A 391 4.06 -16.73 7.76
N GLY A 392 2.80 -16.36 8.07
CA GLY A 392 2.16 -16.63 9.35
C GLY A 392 2.36 -15.57 10.43
N ARG A 393 1.67 -15.80 11.56
CA ARG A 393 1.48 -14.79 12.62
C ARG A 393 2.76 -14.43 13.36
N GLY A 394 3.64 -15.41 13.63
CA GLY A 394 4.90 -15.15 14.30
C GLY A 394 5.78 -14.14 13.55
N TRP A 395 5.93 -14.32 12.24
CA TRP A 395 6.67 -13.40 11.40
C TRP A 395 5.95 -12.08 11.16
N ALA A 396 4.61 -12.08 11.06
CA ALA A 396 3.84 -10.84 11.01
C ALA A 396 4.09 -9.95 12.25
N ASN A 397 4.21 -10.57 13.43
CA ASN A 397 4.57 -9.86 14.66
C ASN A 397 5.99 -9.28 14.62
N VAL A 398 6.95 -10.00 14.02
CA VAL A 398 8.31 -9.48 13.78
C VAL A 398 8.27 -8.30 12.82
N SER A 399 7.56 -8.44 11.69
CA SER A 399 7.42 -7.38 10.67
C SER A 399 6.80 -6.10 11.22
N ASN A 400 5.88 -6.21 12.17
CA ASN A 400 5.19 -5.06 12.79
C ASN A 400 5.91 -4.50 14.03
N THR A 401 7.12 -4.95 14.36
CA THR A 401 7.88 -4.44 15.52
C THR A 401 7.87 -2.91 15.56
N PRO A 402 7.56 -2.27 16.70
CA PRO A 402 7.31 -2.84 18.04
C PRO A 402 5.83 -3.11 18.34
N PHE A 403 4.94 -2.88 17.38
CA PHE A 403 3.50 -2.81 17.57
C PHE A 403 2.86 -4.19 17.74
N ARG A 404 1.68 -4.21 18.32
CA ARG A 404 0.82 -5.40 18.41
C ARG A 404 -0.18 -5.43 17.25
N GLU A 405 -0.75 -6.59 16.98
CA GLU A 405 -1.70 -6.89 15.92
C GLU A 405 -1.12 -6.72 14.50
N TYR A 406 -1.95 -6.91 13.49
CA TYR A 406 -1.56 -7.16 12.09
C TYR A 406 -2.60 -6.57 11.16
N LYS A 407 -2.40 -6.72 9.85
CA LYS A 407 -3.43 -6.56 8.82
C LYS A 407 -4.79 -7.03 9.34
N HIS A 408 -5.86 -6.32 9.03
CA HIS A 408 -7.23 -6.49 9.51
C HIS A 408 -7.54 -5.69 10.79
N TRP A 409 -6.60 -5.62 11.75
CA TRP A 409 -6.81 -4.92 13.01
C TRP A 409 -6.52 -3.41 12.88
N VAL A 410 -7.29 -2.60 13.63
CA VAL A 410 -7.08 -1.14 13.67
C VAL A 410 -6.20 -0.67 14.84
N HIS A 411 -5.50 -1.60 15.45
CA HIS A 411 -4.37 -1.35 16.35
C HIS A 411 -3.14 -0.90 15.55
N GLU A 412 -2.12 -0.34 16.23
CA GLU A 412 -0.95 0.23 15.55
C GLU A 412 -0.29 -0.74 14.57
N GLY A 413 -0.17 -2.03 14.90
CA GLY A 413 0.45 -3.01 13.99
C GLY A 413 -0.34 -3.29 12.70
N GLY A 414 -1.64 -2.99 12.68
CA GLY A 414 -2.46 -3.13 11.47
C GLY A 414 -2.51 -1.87 10.60
N ILE A 415 -2.46 -0.67 11.23
CA ILE A 415 -2.67 0.60 10.52
C ILE A 415 -1.42 1.46 10.38
N SER A 416 -0.36 1.22 11.14
CA SER A 416 0.86 2.02 11.10
C SER A 416 1.72 1.62 9.89
N SER A 417 1.99 2.57 9.02
CA SER A 417 2.82 2.38 7.83
C SER A 417 4.02 3.31 7.88
N PRO A 418 5.20 2.90 7.41
CA PRO A 418 6.20 3.84 6.93
C PRO A 418 5.62 4.70 5.82
N LEU A 419 6.02 5.98 5.76
CA LEU A 419 5.92 6.79 4.56
C LEU A 419 7.27 7.44 4.30
N ILE A 420 7.84 7.17 3.14
CA ILE A 420 9.01 7.87 2.61
C ILE A 420 8.52 8.88 1.57
N ALA A 421 8.89 10.15 1.74
CA ALA A 421 8.64 11.20 0.75
C ALA A 421 9.97 11.73 0.24
N HIS A 422 10.18 11.69 -1.08
CA HIS A 422 11.41 12.11 -1.73
C HIS A 422 11.11 13.06 -2.89
N TRP A 423 11.61 14.30 -2.81
CA TRP A 423 11.47 15.31 -3.85
C TRP A 423 12.68 16.25 -3.84
N PRO A 424 13.75 15.93 -4.57
CA PRO A 424 15.03 16.65 -4.50
C PRO A 424 14.92 18.15 -4.76
N ALA A 425 14.16 18.57 -5.78
CA ALA A 425 14.03 19.98 -6.12
C ALA A 425 13.38 20.84 -5.03
N LEU A 426 12.56 20.26 -4.14
CA LEU A 426 11.94 20.97 -3.03
C LEU A 426 12.68 20.76 -1.71
N MET A 427 12.97 19.51 -1.38
CA MET A 427 13.53 19.13 -0.08
C MET A 427 15.01 19.41 0.08
N GLY A 428 15.79 19.36 -1.04
CA GLY A 428 17.21 19.68 -1.04
C GLY A 428 17.48 21.13 -0.62
N PRO A 429 16.90 22.14 -1.30
CA PRO A 429 17.04 23.53 -0.90
C PRO A 429 16.48 23.85 0.50
N ALA A 430 15.45 23.13 0.93
CA ALA A 430 14.90 23.29 2.28
C ALA A 430 15.79 22.67 3.38
N GLY A 431 16.81 21.86 3.04
CA GLY A 431 17.72 21.24 3.99
C GLY A 431 17.08 20.20 4.91
N VAL A 432 16.02 19.53 4.44
CA VAL A 432 15.22 18.62 5.25
C VAL A 432 15.50 17.13 4.97
N ALA A 433 16.38 16.83 4.02
CA ALA A 433 16.73 15.47 3.65
C ALA A 433 17.21 14.63 4.86
N GLY A 434 16.75 13.39 4.96
CA GLY A 434 17.06 12.43 6.02
C GLY A 434 16.34 12.65 7.34
N ARG A 435 15.52 13.70 7.47
CA ARG A 435 14.81 14.03 8.72
C ARG A 435 13.56 13.18 8.91
N LEU A 436 13.08 13.17 10.17
CA LEU A 436 11.86 12.49 10.59
C LEU A 436 10.71 13.48 10.75
N VAL A 437 9.51 13.06 10.38
CA VAL A 437 8.23 13.73 10.66
C VAL A 437 7.47 12.85 11.65
N HIS A 438 7.15 13.39 12.81
CA HIS A 438 6.46 12.67 13.89
C HIS A 438 4.97 13.00 13.99
N GLU A 439 4.49 13.96 13.21
CA GLU A 439 3.08 14.34 13.21
C GLU A 439 2.19 13.27 12.55
N PRO A 440 1.02 12.98 13.15
CA PRO A 440 0.08 12.03 12.58
C PRO A 440 -0.44 12.47 11.22
N SER A 441 -0.30 11.59 10.22
CA SER A 441 -0.82 11.76 8.88
C SER A 441 -1.49 10.47 8.38
N HIS A 442 -2.29 10.57 7.34
CA HIS A 442 -3.13 9.47 6.88
C HIS A 442 -3.13 9.39 5.35
N LEU A 443 -3.39 8.22 4.81
CA LEU A 443 -3.40 8.01 3.34
C LEU A 443 -4.42 8.90 2.59
N ILE A 444 -5.50 9.37 3.27
CA ILE A 444 -6.40 10.34 2.64
C ILE A 444 -5.72 11.68 2.31
N ASP A 445 -4.56 11.97 2.93
CA ASP A 445 -3.77 13.18 2.70
C ASP A 445 -3.05 13.18 1.35
N LEU A 446 -2.92 12.01 0.71
CA LEU A 446 -2.20 11.89 -0.56
C LEU A 446 -2.93 12.60 -1.70
N MET A 447 -4.28 12.57 -1.73
CA MET A 447 -5.07 13.36 -2.69
C MET A 447 -4.83 14.86 -2.49
N GLY A 448 -4.94 15.36 -1.25
CA GLY A 448 -4.68 16.77 -0.93
C GLY A 448 -3.25 17.18 -1.30
N THR A 449 -2.28 16.30 -1.07
CA THR A 449 -0.87 16.53 -1.43
C THR A 449 -0.69 16.60 -2.95
N ALA A 450 -1.25 15.63 -3.69
CA ALA A 450 -1.13 15.60 -5.15
C ALA A 450 -1.74 16.85 -5.80
N LEU A 451 -2.91 17.30 -5.30
CA LEU A 451 -3.55 18.53 -5.77
C LEU A 451 -2.71 19.78 -5.47
N ASP A 452 -2.19 19.91 -4.25
CA ASP A 452 -1.39 21.07 -3.83
C ASP A 452 -0.11 21.19 -4.66
N VAL A 453 0.67 20.09 -4.79
CA VAL A 453 1.94 20.14 -5.57
C VAL A 453 1.70 20.34 -7.07
N ALA A 454 0.55 19.90 -7.58
CA ALA A 454 0.15 20.09 -8.97
C ALA A 454 -0.48 21.48 -9.23
N GLY A 455 -0.82 22.26 -8.21
CA GLY A 455 -1.62 23.46 -8.36
C GLY A 455 -3.00 23.16 -8.97
N ALA A 456 -3.59 22.03 -8.60
CA ALA A 456 -4.88 21.54 -9.10
C ALA A 456 -5.98 21.73 -8.07
N SER A 457 -7.23 21.85 -8.54
CA SER A 457 -8.40 21.99 -7.67
C SER A 457 -9.19 20.69 -7.60
N TYR A 458 -9.68 20.34 -6.42
CA TYR A 458 -10.59 19.20 -6.26
C TYR A 458 -11.95 19.53 -6.89
N PRO A 459 -12.51 18.67 -7.75
CA PRO A 459 -13.76 18.97 -8.42
C PRO A 459 -14.96 18.88 -7.47
N LYS A 460 -15.94 19.77 -7.64
CA LYS A 460 -17.24 19.67 -6.95
C LYS A 460 -18.20 18.72 -7.66
N ARG A 461 -18.04 18.57 -8.98
CA ARG A 461 -18.84 17.66 -9.83
C ARG A 461 -17.94 16.94 -10.80
N HIS A 462 -18.23 15.66 -11.07
CA HIS A 462 -17.54 14.85 -12.04
C HIS A 462 -18.50 13.82 -12.66
N ALA A 463 -18.45 13.65 -13.97
CA ALA A 463 -19.29 12.70 -14.71
C ALA A 463 -20.79 12.75 -14.34
N GLY A 464 -21.30 13.95 -14.05
CA GLY A 464 -22.72 14.16 -13.70
C GLY A 464 -23.05 14.06 -12.20
N GLU A 465 -22.14 13.56 -11.37
CA GLU A 465 -22.33 13.37 -9.93
C GLU A 465 -21.77 14.54 -9.11
N ASP A 466 -22.39 14.84 -7.98
CA ASP A 466 -21.84 15.71 -6.94
C ASP A 466 -20.81 14.92 -6.13
N ILE A 467 -19.58 15.43 -6.06
CA ILE A 467 -18.44 14.73 -5.47
C ILE A 467 -18.34 15.01 -3.97
N ILE A 468 -18.10 13.95 -3.20
CA ILE A 468 -17.87 14.04 -1.74
C ILE A 468 -16.58 14.82 -1.51
N PRO A 469 -16.60 15.89 -0.68
CA PRO A 469 -15.40 16.65 -0.34
C PRO A 469 -14.33 15.77 0.34
N ILE A 470 -13.06 15.98 0.01
CA ILE A 470 -11.95 15.31 0.71
C ILE A 470 -11.79 15.86 2.13
N GLU A 471 -11.34 14.99 3.04
CA GLU A 471 -11.02 15.35 4.43
C GLU A 471 -9.51 15.39 4.68
N GLY A 472 -8.71 14.90 3.70
CA GLY A 472 -7.26 14.89 3.74
C GLY A 472 -6.66 16.29 3.61
N ARG A 473 -5.44 16.44 4.16
CA ARG A 473 -4.64 17.67 4.13
C ARG A 473 -3.39 17.44 3.29
N SER A 474 -2.84 18.50 2.70
CA SER A 474 -1.53 18.40 2.01
C SER A 474 -0.40 18.09 3.00
N LEU A 475 0.48 17.17 2.63
CA LEU A 475 1.73 16.88 3.35
C LEU A 475 2.86 17.87 3.00
N ARG A 476 2.66 18.76 2.03
CA ARG A 476 3.66 19.70 1.54
C ARG A 476 4.27 20.61 2.63
N PRO A 477 3.55 21.06 3.68
CA PRO A 477 4.17 21.82 4.76
C PRO A 477 5.36 21.10 5.41
N TRP A 478 5.29 19.78 5.60
CA TRP A 478 6.39 18.99 6.15
C TRP A 478 7.55 18.81 5.16
N PHE A 479 7.31 18.91 3.86
CA PHE A 479 8.37 18.87 2.86
C PHE A 479 9.27 20.12 2.91
N LEU A 480 8.81 21.17 3.54
CA LEU A 480 9.52 22.43 3.75
C LEU A 480 10.07 22.55 5.17
N ASP A 481 9.30 22.10 6.16
CA ASP A 481 9.65 22.09 7.58
C ASP A 481 9.10 20.83 8.27
N PRO A 482 9.95 19.83 8.55
CA PRO A 482 9.54 18.60 9.24
C PRO A 482 9.00 18.82 10.66
N ALA A 483 9.25 19.98 11.27
CA ALA A 483 8.73 20.37 12.58
C ALA A 483 7.39 21.13 12.49
N ALA A 484 6.86 21.34 11.29
CA ALA A 484 5.54 21.97 11.12
C ALA A 484 4.49 21.19 11.93
N ALA A 485 3.75 21.88 12.78
CA ALA A 485 2.75 21.34 13.68
C ALA A 485 1.37 21.92 13.37
N PRO A 486 0.65 21.40 12.38
CA PRO A 486 -0.72 21.83 12.09
C PRO A 486 -1.64 21.45 13.25
N ALA A 487 -2.76 22.17 13.36
CA ALA A 487 -3.77 21.86 14.40
C ALA A 487 -4.18 20.36 14.34
N PRO A 488 -4.21 19.64 15.46
CA PRO A 488 -4.64 18.26 15.52
C PRO A 488 -6.04 18.09 14.91
N ARG A 489 -6.23 17.00 14.19
CA ARG A 489 -7.54 16.59 13.65
C ARG A 489 -7.85 15.16 14.07
N PRO A 490 -9.12 14.78 14.17
CA PRO A 490 -9.49 13.40 14.40
C PRO A 490 -9.18 12.56 13.14
N LEU A 491 -8.66 11.34 13.37
CA LEU A 491 -8.53 10.29 12.37
C LEU A 491 -9.38 9.10 12.82
N PHE A 492 -10.02 8.44 11.88
CA PHE A 492 -11.01 7.40 12.17
C PHE A 492 -10.74 6.13 11.37
N TRP A 493 -11.07 4.99 11.96
CA TRP A 493 -11.00 3.67 11.34
C TRP A 493 -12.21 2.84 11.72
N GLU A 494 -12.67 2.07 10.78
CA GLU A 494 -13.51 0.91 10.96
C GLU A 494 -13.13 -0.14 9.92
N HIS A 495 -12.99 -1.39 10.33
CA HIS A 495 -12.86 -2.53 9.43
C HIS A 495 -13.39 -3.80 10.13
N GLU A 496 -14.43 -4.41 9.54
CA GLU A 496 -15.03 -5.65 10.06
C GLU A 496 -15.41 -5.57 11.55
N GLY A 497 -16.01 -4.44 11.97
CA GLY A 497 -16.41 -4.16 13.34
C GLY A 497 -15.28 -3.74 14.28
N ASN A 498 -14.03 -3.86 13.87
CA ASN A 498 -12.89 -3.26 14.58
C ASN A 498 -12.90 -1.76 14.35
N LYS A 499 -12.75 -0.99 15.39
CA LYS A 499 -12.97 0.46 15.35
C LYS A 499 -11.90 1.23 16.11
N ALA A 500 -11.49 2.37 15.59
CA ALA A 500 -10.55 3.25 16.26
C ALA A 500 -10.78 4.73 15.91
N MET A 501 -10.31 5.58 16.80
CA MET A 501 -10.19 7.02 16.60
C MET A 501 -8.90 7.50 17.23
N ARG A 502 -8.22 8.44 16.56
CA ARG A 502 -7.07 9.15 17.10
C ARG A 502 -7.31 10.65 17.08
N LEU A 503 -6.99 11.33 18.19
CA LEU A 503 -6.98 12.80 18.28
C LEU A 503 -5.78 13.26 19.15
N GLY A 504 -4.84 13.93 18.52
CA GLY A 504 -3.58 14.29 19.19
C GLY A 504 -2.86 13.05 19.73
N PRO A 505 -2.47 13.04 21.04
CA PRO A 505 -1.81 11.89 21.65
C PRO A 505 -2.75 10.72 21.99
N TRP A 506 -4.06 10.92 21.92
CA TRP A 506 -5.04 9.93 22.37
C TRP A 506 -5.52 9.05 21.23
N LYS A 507 -5.50 7.74 21.46
CA LYS A 507 -6.12 6.73 20.59
C LYS A 507 -7.12 5.91 21.38
N LEU A 508 -8.35 5.85 20.85
CA LEU A 508 -9.42 4.98 21.30
C LEU A 508 -9.54 3.84 20.28
N VAL A 509 -9.52 2.59 20.72
CA VAL A 509 -9.58 1.41 19.83
C VAL A 509 -10.41 0.31 20.46
N ALA A 510 -11.11 -0.49 19.66
CA ALA A 510 -11.81 -1.69 20.10
C ALA A 510 -11.81 -2.74 19.01
N LYS A 511 -11.63 -4.00 19.40
CA LYS A 511 -11.91 -5.15 18.54
C LYS A 511 -13.44 -5.33 18.41
N HIS A 512 -13.86 -5.98 17.34
CA HIS A 512 -15.27 -6.32 17.14
C HIS A 512 -15.84 -7.08 18.36
N GLY A 513 -16.96 -6.61 18.91
CA GLY A 513 -17.59 -7.16 20.10
C GLY A 513 -16.86 -6.89 21.43
N GLY A 514 -15.72 -6.22 21.41
CA GLY A 514 -14.95 -5.84 22.61
C GLY A 514 -15.25 -4.43 23.12
N ASP A 515 -14.81 -4.18 24.34
CA ASP A 515 -14.88 -2.85 24.97
C ASP A 515 -13.85 -1.90 24.37
N TRP A 516 -14.07 -0.60 24.56
CA TRP A 516 -13.13 0.42 24.18
C TRP A 516 -11.86 0.38 25.06
N GLU A 517 -10.71 0.40 24.43
CA GLU A 517 -9.37 0.59 25.02
C GLU A 517 -8.90 2.02 24.71
N LEU A 518 -8.29 2.70 25.67
CA LEU A 518 -7.76 4.05 25.54
C LEU A 518 -6.26 4.08 25.77
N TYR A 519 -5.50 4.72 24.87
CA TYR A 519 -4.04 4.83 24.94
C TYR A 519 -3.54 6.26 24.74
N ASP A 520 -2.48 6.61 25.48
CA ASP A 520 -1.64 7.78 25.23
C ASP A 520 -0.50 7.36 24.28
N ILE A 521 -0.69 7.57 22.97
CA ILE A 521 0.22 7.10 21.92
C ILE A 521 1.60 7.79 21.99
N ASP A 522 1.70 8.96 22.57
CA ASP A 522 3.00 9.63 22.75
C ASP A 522 3.86 8.93 23.79
N ARG A 523 3.26 8.22 24.75
CA ARG A 523 3.91 7.50 25.84
C ARG A 523 3.83 5.98 25.72
N ASP A 524 2.89 5.45 24.94
CA ASP A 524 2.60 4.03 24.82
C ASP A 524 2.02 3.70 23.43
N ARG A 525 2.83 3.83 22.40
CA ARG A 525 2.39 3.52 21.04
C ARG A 525 2.27 2.02 20.78
N THR A 526 2.76 1.18 21.68
CA THR A 526 2.59 -0.28 21.62
C THR A 526 1.25 -0.76 22.18
N GLU A 527 0.41 0.17 22.67
CA GLU A 527 -0.94 -0.09 23.16
C GLU A 527 -0.94 -1.15 24.28
N SER A 528 -0.04 -0.97 25.25
CA SER A 528 0.23 -1.93 26.34
C SER A 528 -0.52 -1.58 27.64
N ARG A 529 -0.82 -0.28 27.85
CA ARG A 529 -1.38 0.27 29.08
C ARG A 529 -2.74 0.90 28.83
N ASN A 530 -3.79 0.10 28.91
CA ASN A 530 -5.16 0.59 28.72
C ASN A 530 -5.60 1.53 29.83
N LEU A 531 -5.90 2.78 29.50
CA LEU A 531 -6.31 3.86 30.41
C LEU A 531 -7.84 4.05 30.47
N ALA A 532 -8.63 3.21 29.80
CA ALA A 532 -10.08 3.39 29.69
C ALA A 532 -10.78 3.46 31.05
N ALA A 533 -10.40 2.60 32.01
CA ALA A 533 -10.98 2.59 33.35
C ALA A 533 -10.65 3.86 34.18
N THR A 534 -9.49 4.49 33.92
CA THR A 534 -9.05 5.67 34.66
C THR A 534 -9.50 6.99 34.00
N GLN A 535 -9.95 6.95 32.74
CA GLN A 535 -10.38 8.13 31.97
C GLN A 535 -11.74 7.94 31.27
N PRO A 536 -12.80 7.58 32.00
CA PRO A 536 -14.10 7.25 31.41
C PRO A 536 -14.75 8.41 30.64
N GLU A 537 -14.51 9.67 31.09
CA GLU A 537 -15.02 10.86 30.39
C GLU A 537 -14.40 11.01 29.00
N ARG A 538 -13.10 10.76 28.86
CA ARG A 538 -12.40 10.81 27.59
C ARG A 538 -12.91 9.70 26.67
N VAL A 539 -13.09 8.49 27.18
CA VAL A 539 -13.67 7.37 26.42
C VAL A 539 -15.05 7.75 25.87
N ARG A 540 -15.94 8.33 26.71
CA ARG A 540 -17.26 8.78 26.29
C ARG A 540 -17.19 9.86 25.20
N ALA A 541 -16.37 10.87 25.38
CA ALA A 541 -16.24 11.96 24.42
C ALA A 541 -15.69 11.48 23.06
N MET A 542 -14.65 10.64 23.07
CA MET A 542 -14.06 10.12 21.83
C MET A 542 -14.97 9.10 21.14
N SER A 543 -15.63 8.21 21.89
CA SER A 543 -16.57 7.24 21.30
C SER A 543 -17.78 7.91 20.66
N ALA A 544 -18.28 9.00 21.25
CA ALA A 544 -19.34 9.81 20.64
C ALA A 544 -18.89 10.48 19.35
N GLN A 545 -17.66 10.98 19.27
CA GLN A 545 -17.10 11.53 18.04
C GLN A 545 -16.92 10.45 16.96
N TRP A 546 -16.44 9.26 17.36
CA TRP A 546 -16.31 8.12 16.45
C TRP A 546 -17.68 7.72 15.90
N GLN A 547 -18.71 7.62 16.75
CA GLN A 547 -20.07 7.27 16.33
C GLN A 547 -20.65 8.29 15.36
N ALA A 548 -20.49 9.60 15.62
CA ALA A 548 -20.93 10.66 14.71
C ALA A 548 -20.26 10.57 13.33
N TRP A 549 -18.98 10.22 13.29
CA TRP A 549 -18.28 9.95 12.02
C TRP A 549 -18.82 8.69 11.35
N ALA A 550 -19.01 7.60 12.08
CA ALA A 550 -19.51 6.32 11.58
C ALA A 550 -20.89 6.47 10.93
N ASP A 551 -21.81 7.18 11.59
CA ASP A 551 -23.15 7.48 11.07
C ASP A 551 -23.07 8.31 9.78
N ARG A 552 -22.19 9.33 9.75
CA ARG A 552 -22.02 10.20 8.58
C ARG A 552 -21.47 9.48 7.35
N VAL A 553 -20.55 8.52 7.54
CA VAL A 553 -19.92 7.82 6.42
C VAL A 553 -20.61 6.48 6.08
N GLY A 554 -21.64 6.09 6.83
CA GLY A 554 -22.46 4.93 6.57
C GLY A 554 -21.86 3.61 7.07
N VAL A 555 -21.10 3.64 8.18
CA VAL A 555 -20.66 2.42 8.86
C VAL A 555 -21.86 1.62 9.31
N MET A 556 -21.94 0.36 8.92
CA MET A 556 -23.01 -0.55 9.34
C MET A 556 -22.55 -1.44 10.51
N PRO A 557 -23.51 -1.90 11.38
CA PRO A 557 -23.17 -2.91 12.37
C PRO A 557 -22.63 -4.17 11.69
N TRP A 558 -21.45 -4.63 12.14
CA TRP A 558 -20.81 -5.81 11.56
C TRP A 558 -21.46 -7.09 12.15
N THR A 559 -22.16 -7.83 11.30
CA THR A 559 -22.90 -9.05 11.67
C THR A 559 -22.40 -10.29 10.96
N TYR A 560 -21.28 -10.19 10.27
CA TYR A 560 -20.68 -11.30 9.52
C TYR A 560 -19.64 -12.00 10.36
N ASP A 561 -19.60 -13.34 10.27
CA ASP A 561 -18.51 -14.14 10.83
C ASP A 561 -17.42 -14.30 9.79
N ILE A 562 -16.25 -13.77 10.10
CA ILE A 562 -15.03 -14.02 9.34
C ILE A 562 -14.08 -14.74 10.28
N PRO A 563 -13.75 -16.01 10.01
CA PRO A 563 -12.76 -16.71 10.83
C PRO A 563 -11.42 -15.95 10.77
N GLU A 564 -10.83 -15.69 11.91
CA GLU A 564 -9.53 -15.02 12.02
C GLU A 564 -8.49 -15.74 11.15
N GLY A 565 -7.84 -14.99 10.24
CA GLY A 565 -6.84 -15.54 9.33
C GLY A 565 -7.37 -16.35 8.14
N SER A 566 -8.67 -16.37 7.87
CA SER A 566 -9.24 -17.22 6.83
C SER A 566 -9.04 -16.72 5.40
N GLY A 567 -8.91 -15.41 5.18
CA GLY A 567 -8.92 -14.80 3.82
C GLY A 567 -10.18 -15.14 3.01
N THR A 568 -11.27 -15.59 3.67
CA THR A 568 -12.53 -15.97 3.02
C THR A 568 -13.53 -14.83 3.02
N SER A 569 -14.45 -14.85 2.05
CA SER A 569 -15.58 -13.92 2.01
C SER A 569 -16.48 -14.06 3.25
N PRO A 570 -17.05 -12.95 3.76
CA PRO A 570 -17.92 -12.97 4.92
C PRO A 570 -19.17 -13.82 4.67
N THR A 571 -19.54 -14.62 5.65
CA THR A 571 -20.82 -15.33 5.67
C THR A 571 -21.73 -14.69 6.71
N ALA A 572 -22.97 -14.40 6.34
CA ALA A 572 -23.94 -13.85 7.30
C ALA A 572 -24.09 -14.79 8.51
N LYS A 573 -24.06 -14.24 9.73
CA LYS A 573 -24.38 -15.02 10.94
C LYS A 573 -25.78 -15.61 10.77
N LYS A 574 -25.91 -16.93 10.77
CA LYS A 574 -27.22 -17.54 10.97
C LYS A 574 -27.70 -17.07 12.35
N LYS A 575 -28.83 -16.34 12.40
CA LYS A 575 -29.51 -16.08 13.66
C LYS A 575 -29.71 -17.47 14.32
N ARG A 576 -29.08 -17.69 15.47
CA ARG A 576 -29.48 -18.78 16.34
C ARG A 576 -30.83 -18.34 16.87
N GLU A 577 -31.89 -19.00 16.42
CA GLU A 577 -33.22 -18.95 17.01
C GLU A 577 -33.19 -19.51 18.45
#